data_b0dbb3045791f96207c32ac52db06ce6
#
_entry.id   b0dbb3045791f96207c32ac52db06ce6
#
_cell.length_a   1.000
_cell.length_b   1.000
_cell.length_c   1.000
_cell.angle_alpha   90.00
_cell.angle_beta   90.00
_cell.angle_gamma   90.00
#
_symmetry.space_group_name_H-M   'P 1'
#
loop_
_entity.id
_entity.type
_entity.pdbx_description
1 polymer ?
#
loop_
_entity_poly.entity_id
_entity_poly.type
_entity_poly.pdbx_seq_one_letter_code
_entity_poly.pdbx_strand_id
1 'polypeptide(L)'
;MKRITTTPVLLLISALLIFTQCKKKIEEPQLPPETTTGAMTFVCKVNGKVFVPRDGRGKPGLFVQYVNLGTGPGGGWYLNIPAVDWKPADIPAVSITTDSLIVNEGSTYQFKFRKKGFPGAFYSNGPQYNATDNNSGELKIKKFDNVNRIISGTFFFTGTDNSTGQTVSITEGRFDIRY
;
A
#
# COMPACT_ATOMS: atom_id res chain seq x y z
N MET A 1 24.89 20.71 -69.47
CA MET A 1 25.23 20.42 -68.04
C MET A 1 23.96 20.62 -67.18
N LYS A 2 23.35 19.52 -66.72
CA LYS A 2 22.14 19.58 -65.84
C LYS A 2 22.60 19.80 -64.40
N ARG A 3 22.20 20.92 -63.80
CA ARG A 3 22.41 21.14 -62.35
C ARG A 3 21.40 20.30 -61.58
N ILE A 4 21.88 19.29 -60.88
CA ILE A 4 21.08 18.48 -59.95
C ILE A 4 20.84 19.34 -58.70
N THR A 5 19.60 19.73 -58.46
CA THR A 5 19.23 20.49 -57.28
C THR A 5 19.20 19.57 -56.07
N THR A 6 20.23 19.63 -55.25
CA THR A 6 20.43 18.81 -54.03
C THR A 6 19.54 19.26 -52.84
N THR A 7 18.84 20.37 -52.99
CA THR A 7 18.02 21.00 -51.94
C THR A 7 16.84 20.16 -51.40
N PRO A 8 16.07 19.39 -52.24
CA PRO A 8 14.93 18.65 -51.74
C PRO A 8 15.35 17.39 -50.95
N VAL A 9 16.54 16.82 -51.24
CA VAL A 9 17.04 15.62 -50.55
C VAL A 9 17.49 15.97 -49.13
N LEU A 10 18.09 17.14 -48.92
CA LEU A 10 18.54 17.59 -47.58
C LEU A 10 17.34 17.87 -46.65
N LEU A 11 16.24 18.40 -47.18
CA LEU A 11 14.99 18.65 -46.43
C LEU A 11 14.28 17.35 -46.03
N LEU A 12 14.35 16.30 -46.85
CA LEU A 12 13.78 15.00 -46.51
C LEU A 12 14.53 14.29 -45.40
N ILE A 13 15.87 14.40 -45.35
CA ILE A 13 16.71 13.81 -44.32
C ILE A 13 16.54 14.51 -42.98
N SER A 14 16.34 15.83 -42.94
CA SER A 14 16.07 16.57 -41.70
C SER A 14 14.70 16.25 -41.08
N ALA A 15 13.70 15.94 -41.91
CA ALA A 15 12.36 15.55 -41.41
C ALA A 15 12.33 14.15 -40.77
N LEU A 16 13.23 13.23 -41.19
CA LEU A 16 13.29 11.88 -40.59
C LEU A 16 13.93 11.84 -39.19
N LEU A 17 14.70 12.84 -38.81
CA LEU A 17 15.38 12.90 -37.50
C LEU A 17 14.48 13.37 -36.35
N ILE A 18 13.30 13.89 -36.64
CA ILE A 18 12.40 14.43 -35.61
C ILE A 18 11.53 13.32 -34.94
N PHE A 19 11.45 12.13 -35.52
CA PHE A 19 10.60 11.04 -35.02
C PHE A 19 11.29 10.10 -34.02
N THR A 20 12.57 10.26 -33.71
CA THR A 20 13.22 9.53 -32.63
C THR A 20 12.98 10.20 -31.26
N GLN A 21 11.74 10.50 -30.92
CA GLN A 21 11.38 10.76 -29.53
C GLN A 21 11.44 9.44 -28.78
N CYS A 22 12.54 9.20 -28.12
CA CYS A 22 12.67 8.15 -27.10
C CYS A 22 11.56 8.39 -26.07
N LYS A 23 10.46 7.63 -26.15
CA LYS A 23 9.49 7.55 -25.07
C LYS A 23 10.25 7.07 -23.84
N LYS A 24 10.58 7.98 -22.95
CA LYS A 24 11.13 7.63 -21.63
C LYS A 24 10.14 6.64 -21.03
N LYS A 25 10.51 5.37 -20.98
CA LYS A 25 9.74 4.33 -20.31
C LYS A 25 9.67 4.81 -18.85
N ILE A 26 8.51 5.27 -18.41
CA ILE A 26 8.28 5.59 -17.00
C ILE A 26 8.37 4.23 -16.33
N GLU A 27 9.52 3.91 -15.75
CA GLU A 27 9.64 2.72 -14.91
C GLU A 27 8.68 2.92 -13.75
N GLU A 28 7.70 2.02 -13.64
CA GLU A 28 6.83 2.02 -12.47
C GLU A 28 7.70 1.86 -11.22
N PRO A 29 7.46 2.67 -10.17
CA PRO A 29 8.23 2.56 -8.93
C PRO A 29 8.19 1.12 -8.46
N GLN A 30 9.36 0.49 -8.35
CA GLN A 30 9.45 -0.86 -7.80
C GLN A 30 9.19 -0.81 -6.29
N LEU A 31 8.49 -1.82 -5.80
CA LEU A 31 8.26 -1.95 -4.36
C LEU A 31 9.61 -2.24 -3.67
N PRO A 32 9.97 -1.54 -2.58
CA PRO A 32 11.16 -1.84 -1.81
C PRO A 32 11.16 -3.31 -1.32
N PRO A 33 12.30 -3.93 -1.08
CA PRO A 33 12.36 -5.30 -0.57
C PRO A 33 11.65 -5.40 0.80
N GLU A 34 11.23 -6.62 1.14
CA GLU A 34 10.72 -6.90 2.48
C GLU A 34 11.85 -6.87 3.49
N THR A 35 11.61 -6.25 4.64
CA THR A 35 12.55 -6.19 5.79
C THR A 35 11.85 -6.62 7.08
N THR A 36 12.64 -6.90 8.13
CA THR A 36 12.16 -7.34 9.44
C THR A 36 12.94 -6.67 10.58
N THR A 37 13.38 -5.44 10.33
CA THR A 37 14.28 -4.68 11.20
C THR A 37 13.64 -3.53 11.97
N GLY A 38 12.35 -3.30 11.74
CA GLY A 38 11.63 -2.14 12.25
C GLY A 38 11.96 -0.86 11.47
N ALA A 39 12.09 -0.97 10.15
CA ALA A 39 12.53 0.11 9.26
C ALA A 39 11.49 1.23 9.05
N MET A 40 10.33 1.14 9.70
CA MET A 40 9.19 2.05 9.54
C MET A 40 8.75 2.19 8.08
N THR A 41 8.55 1.06 7.42
CA THR A 41 8.10 0.99 6.03
C THR A 41 6.71 0.40 5.91
N PHE A 42 5.97 0.90 4.96
CA PHE A 42 4.67 0.38 4.52
C PHE A 42 4.50 0.66 3.04
N VAL A 43 4.14 -0.35 2.27
CA VAL A 43 3.91 -0.19 0.84
C VAL A 43 2.96 -1.27 0.35
N CYS A 44 2.15 -0.95 -0.66
CA CYS A 44 1.32 -1.91 -1.38
C CYS A 44 1.03 -1.43 -2.80
N LYS A 45 0.27 -2.20 -3.56
CA LYS A 45 -0.35 -1.74 -4.79
C LYS A 45 -1.86 -1.57 -4.59
N VAL A 46 -2.40 -0.45 -5.00
CA VAL A 46 -3.83 -0.14 -5.05
C VAL A 46 -4.26 -0.19 -6.51
N ASN A 47 -5.07 -1.16 -6.90
CA ASN A 47 -5.45 -1.40 -8.30
C ASN A 47 -4.22 -1.40 -9.24
N GLY A 48 -3.14 -2.07 -8.83
CA GLY A 48 -1.88 -2.18 -9.56
C GLY A 48 -0.93 -0.99 -9.42
N LYS A 49 -1.35 0.16 -8.88
CA LYS A 49 -0.50 1.34 -8.68
C LYS A 49 0.17 1.32 -7.32
N VAL A 50 1.47 1.62 -7.27
CA VAL A 50 2.22 1.67 -6.00
C VAL A 50 1.67 2.78 -5.10
N PHE A 51 1.37 2.38 -3.86
CA PHE A 51 0.99 3.26 -2.75
C PHE A 51 2.07 3.23 -1.68
N VAL A 52 2.51 4.41 -1.27
CA VAL A 52 3.45 4.63 -0.15
C VAL A 52 2.90 5.75 0.71
N PRO A 53 2.80 5.59 2.02
CA PRO A 53 2.40 6.66 2.92
C PRO A 53 3.43 7.81 2.87
N ARG A 54 2.95 9.03 2.85
CA ARG A 54 3.80 10.23 2.82
C ARG A 54 3.32 11.27 3.82
N ASP A 55 4.26 11.81 4.58
CA ASP A 55 3.99 12.91 5.51
C ASP A 55 3.45 14.16 4.78
N GLY A 56 2.58 14.88 5.44
CA GLY A 56 2.06 16.13 4.92
C GLY A 56 1.04 16.76 5.85
N ARG A 57 0.75 18.03 5.64
CA ARG A 57 -0.24 18.78 6.44
C ARG A 57 0.02 18.71 7.95
N GLY A 58 1.31 18.64 8.35
CA GLY A 58 1.70 18.52 9.76
C GLY A 58 1.41 17.16 10.41
N LYS A 59 1.14 16.11 9.60
CA LYS A 59 0.79 14.76 10.08
C LYS A 59 1.75 13.72 9.51
N PRO A 60 2.10 12.66 10.29
CA PRO A 60 2.86 11.52 9.76
C PRO A 60 2.02 10.70 8.79
N GLY A 61 2.66 10.19 7.73
CA GLY A 61 2.05 9.29 6.77
C GLY A 61 1.88 7.88 7.31
N LEU A 62 2.78 7.43 8.17
CA LEU A 62 2.72 6.13 8.83
C LEU A 62 2.70 6.32 10.34
N PHE A 63 1.69 5.74 10.98
CA PHE A 63 1.56 5.69 12.42
C PHE A 63 1.29 4.26 12.87
N VAL A 64 1.79 3.88 14.04
CA VAL A 64 1.67 2.50 14.51
C VAL A 64 1.37 2.47 16.00
N GLN A 65 0.45 1.59 16.36
CA GLN A 65 0.19 1.24 17.76
C GLN A 65 -0.01 -0.27 17.88
N TYR A 66 0.61 -0.85 18.91
CA TYR A 66 0.27 -2.19 19.38
C TYR A 66 0.13 -2.11 20.90
N VAL A 67 -1.10 -2.18 21.39
CA VAL A 67 -1.44 -1.90 22.78
C VAL A 67 -2.31 -2.99 23.38
N ASN A 68 -2.15 -3.21 24.68
CA ASN A 68 -3.03 -4.06 25.47
C ASN A 68 -4.00 -3.17 26.28
N LEU A 69 -5.29 -3.32 26.05
CA LEU A 69 -6.34 -2.58 26.76
C LEU A 69 -6.89 -3.34 27.97
N GLY A 70 -6.16 -4.33 28.49
CA GLY A 70 -6.53 -5.11 29.67
C GLY A 70 -7.49 -6.26 29.37
N THR A 71 -8.17 -6.76 30.39
CA THR A 71 -9.02 -7.96 30.33
C THR A 71 -10.52 -7.71 30.40
N GLY A 72 -10.95 -6.46 30.57
CA GLY A 72 -12.36 -6.07 30.65
C GLY A 72 -13.11 -6.16 29.34
N PRO A 73 -14.40 -5.76 29.30
CA PRO A 73 -15.15 -5.63 28.05
C PRO A 73 -14.40 -4.71 27.06
N GLY A 74 -14.14 -5.18 25.85
CA GLY A 74 -13.30 -4.48 24.86
C GLY A 74 -11.80 -4.55 25.14
N GLY A 75 -11.35 -5.32 26.12
CA GLY A 75 -9.94 -5.57 26.40
C GLY A 75 -9.29 -6.48 25.37
N GLY A 76 -7.96 -6.63 25.46
CA GLY A 76 -7.13 -7.44 24.57
C GLY A 76 -6.07 -6.64 23.85
N TRP A 77 -5.38 -7.27 22.92
CA TRP A 77 -4.33 -6.66 22.11
C TRP A 77 -4.89 -6.06 20.81
N TYR A 78 -4.47 -4.85 20.51
CA TYR A 78 -4.91 -4.09 19.34
C TYR A 78 -3.69 -3.60 18.56
N LEU A 79 -3.56 -4.05 17.32
CA LEU A 79 -2.63 -3.49 16.34
C LEU A 79 -3.40 -2.47 15.49
N ASN A 80 -2.80 -1.32 15.25
CA ASN A 80 -3.32 -0.30 14.36
C ASN A 80 -2.19 0.28 13.52
N ILE A 81 -2.29 0.15 12.21
CA ILE A 81 -1.31 0.61 11.21
C ILE A 81 -2.04 1.47 10.17
N PRO A 82 -2.38 2.73 10.46
CA PRO A 82 -2.84 3.67 9.46
C PRO A 82 -1.65 4.15 8.61
N ALA A 83 -1.72 3.87 7.32
CA ALA A 83 -0.79 4.36 6.31
C ALA A 83 -1.53 5.35 5.40
N VAL A 84 -1.15 6.62 5.42
CA VAL A 84 -1.85 7.72 4.77
C VAL A 84 -0.91 8.47 3.84
N ASP A 85 -1.34 8.75 2.63
CA ASP A 85 -0.64 9.69 1.77
C ASP A 85 -1.27 11.09 1.89
N TRP A 86 -0.60 11.98 2.61
CA TRP A 86 -1.09 13.35 2.87
C TRP A 86 -0.81 14.33 1.72
N LYS A 87 -0.18 13.90 0.62
CA LYS A 87 0.18 14.79 -0.50
C LYS A 87 -0.97 15.06 -1.46
N PRO A 88 -1.73 14.05 -1.95
CA PRO A 88 -2.83 14.28 -2.87
C PRO A 88 -4.05 14.93 -2.19
N ALA A 89 -4.95 15.47 -2.99
CA ALA A 89 -6.16 16.12 -2.48
C ALA A 89 -7.17 15.11 -1.88
N ASP A 90 -7.25 13.92 -2.47
CA ASP A 90 -8.14 12.81 -2.09
C ASP A 90 -7.63 11.99 -0.89
N ILE A 91 -6.40 12.25 -0.42
CA ILE A 91 -5.78 11.69 0.79
C ILE A 91 -6.00 10.17 0.89
N PRO A 92 -5.44 9.37 -0.02
CA PRO A 92 -5.61 7.93 0.03
C PRO A 92 -4.96 7.33 1.28
N ALA A 93 -5.64 6.35 1.87
CA ALA A 93 -5.18 5.65 3.06
C ALA A 93 -5.43 4.15 2.96
N VAL A 94 -4.47 3.35 3.44
CA VAL A 94 -4.63 1.92 3.70
C VAL A 94 -4.44 1.69 5.18
N SER A 95 -5.33 0.95 5.83
CA SER A 95 -5.21 0.66 7.24
C SER A 95 -5.34 -0.83 7.52
N ILE A 96 -4.49 -1.33 8.42
CA ILE A 96 -4.59 -2.67 9.00
C ILE A 96 -4.83 -2.51 10.49
N THR A 97 -5.84 -3.17 11.00
CA THR A 97 -6.21 -3.14 12.41
C THR A 97 -6.39 -4.56 12.94
N THR A 98 -6.28 -4.75 14.25
CA THR A 98 -6.78 -5.98 14.89
C THR A 98 -7.74 -5.61 16.00
N ASP A 99 -8.67 -6.51 16.29
CA ASP A 99 -9.60 -6.39 17.39
C ASP A 99 -9.38 -7.53 18.38
N SER A 100 -8.79 -7.22 19.54
CA SER A 100 -8.54 -8.19 20.62
C SER A 100 -7.76 -9.43 20.15
N LEU A 101 -6.78 -9.26 19.25
CA LEU A 101 -5.99 -10.33 18.64
C LEU A 101 -4.53 -10.23 19.06
N ILE A 102 -4.01 -11.28 19.72
CA ILE A 102 -2.57 -11.45 19.90
C ILE A 102 -1.99 -11.95 18.58
N VAL A 103 -1.15 -11.13 17.94
CA VAL A 103 -0.45 -11.55 16.74
C VAL A 103 0.74 -12.44 17.09
N ASN A 104 0.99 -13.45 16.28
CA ASN A 104 2.11 -14.38 16.48
C ASN A 104 2.98 -14.44 15.23
N GLU A 105 4.30 -14.54 15.42
CA GLU A 105 5.25 -14.75 14.34
C GLU A 105 4.93 -16.03 13.56
N GLY A 106 5.01 -15.96 12.22
CA GLY A 106 4.72 -17.07 11.31
C GLY A 106 3.22 -17.30 11.03
N SER A 107 2.33 -16.65 11.76
CA SER A 107 0.89 -16.86 11.60
C SER A 107 0.31 -16.10 10.41
N THR A 108 -0.70 -16.69 9.80
CA THR A 108 -1.55 -16.08 8.75
C THR A 108 -2.98 -15.96 9.26
N TYR A 109 -3.56 -14.80 9.06
CA TYR A 109 -4.91 -14.46 9.51
C TYR A 109 -5.75 -14.00 8.33
N GLN A 110 -7.01 -14.49 8.23
CA GLN A 110 -7.98 -13.96 7.28
C GLN A 110 -8.53 -12.64 7.78
N PHE A 111 -8.68 -11.65 6.91
CA PHE A 111 -9.34 -10.41 7.26
C PHE A 111 -10.83 -10.62 7.51
N LYS A 112 -11.32 -10.04 8.61
CA LYS A 112 -12.75 -9.98 8.96
C LYS A 112 -13.04 -8.63 9.61
N PHE A 113 -13.60 -7.73 8.84
CA PHE A 113 -13.80 -6.35 9.28
C PHE A 113 -14.66 -6.26 10.54
N ARG A 114 -14.14 -5.55 11.56
CA ARG A 114 -14.78 -5.35 12.87
C ARG A 114 -15.20 -6.63 13.60
N LYS A 115 -14.46 -7.70 13.42
CA LYS A 115 -14.73 -8.97 14.12
C LYS A 115 -13.66 -9.21 15.19
N LYS A 116 -14.09 -9.39 16.45
CA LYS A 116 -13.21 -9.69 17.58
C LYS A 116 -12.40 -10.97 17.32
N GLY A 117 -11.09 -10.92 17.63
CA GLY A 117 -10.16 -12.03 17.38
C GLY A 117 -9.63 -12.11 15.94
N PHE A 118 -9.94 -11.13 15.11
CA PHE A 118 -9.50 -11.10 13.70
C PHE A 118 -8.87 -9.76 13.32
N PRO A 119 -8.01 -9.74 12.29
CA PRO A 119 -7.60 -8.50 11.68
C PRO A 119 -8.70 -7.94 10.77
N GLY A 120 -8.75 -6.64 10.66
CA GLY A 120 -9.52 -5.90 9.68
C GLY A 120 -8.61 -5.07 8.80
N ALA A 121 -9.03 -4.80 7.57
CA ALA A 121 -8.33 -3.90 6.67
C ALA A 121 -9.32 -3.04 5.90
N PHE A 122 -8.89 -1.84 5.52
CA PHE A 122 -9.65 -1.00 4.60
C PHE A 122 -8.73 -0.10 3.78
N TYR A 123 -9.26 0.36 2.66
CA TYR A 123 -8.74 1.45 1.84
C TYR A 123 -9.74 2.59 1.81
N SER A 124 -9.27 3.83 1.75
CA SER A 124 -10.13 5.00 1.53
C SER A 124 -9.44 6.06 0.67
N ASN A 125 -10.22 6.73 -0.17
CA ASN A 125 -9.82 7.92 -0.93
C ASN A 125 -11.05 8.82 -1.14
N GLY A 126 -11.79 9.08 -0.04
CA GLY A 126 -13.15 9.60 0.00
C GLY A 126 -14.10 8.48 0.41
N PRO A 127 -14.58 7.60 -0.48
CA PRO A 127 -15.26 6.35 -0.12
C PRO A 127 -14.34 5.41 0.68
N GLN A 128 -14.95 4.55 1.51
CA GLN A 128 -14.26 3.53 2.28
C GLN A 128 -14.57 2.13 1.75
N TYR A 129 -13.53 1.36 1.46
CA TYR A 129 -13.58 0.00 0.95
C TYR A 129 -13.06 -0.96 2.02
N ASN A 130 -13.92 -1.76 2.61
CA ASN A 130 -13.57 -2.66 3.71
C ASN A 130 -13.26 -4.06 3.20
N ALA A 131 -12.27 -4.72 3.80
CA ALA A 131 -12.06 -6.15 3.66
C ALA A 131 -13.16 -6.87 4.44
N THR A 132 -14.25 -7.22 3.74
CA THR A 132 -15.41 -7.90 4.32
C THR A 132 -15.16 -9.40 4.51
N ASP A 133 -16.02 -10.08 5.25
CA ASP A 133 -15.97 -11.53 5.41
C ASP A 133 -16.02 -12.24 4.05
N ASN A 134 -15.54 -13.48 3.97
CA ASN A 134 -15.51 -14.35 2.79
C ASN A 134 -14.29 -14.16 1.86
N ASN A 135 -13.11 -14.56 2.36
CA ASN A 135 -11.88 -14.63 1.56
C ASN A 135 -11.42 -13.30 0.96
N SER A 136 -11.75 -12.19 1.63
CA SER A 136 -11.36 -10.86 1.15
C SER A 136 -9.85 -10.62 1.16
N GLY A 137 -9.06 -11.43 1.87
CA GLY A 137 -7.61 -11.30 1.92
C GLY A 137 -6.99 -11.78 3.22
N GLU A 138 -5.66 -11.67 3.30
CA GLU A 138 -4.86 -12.23 4.38
C GLU A 138 -3.83 -11.23 4.92
N LEU A 139 -3.55 -11.36 6.22
CA LEU A 139 -2.43 -10.76 6.93
C LEU A 139 -1.48 -11.88 7.38
N LYS A 140 -0.23 -11.85 6.94
CA LYS A 140 0.82 -12.78 7.41
C LYS A 140 1.85 -12.02 8.23
N ILE A 141 2.06 -12.45 9.47
CA ILE A 141 3.10 -11.91 10.35
C ILE A 141 4.41 -12.66 10.08
N LYS A 142 5.44 -11.97 9.65
CA LYS A 142 6.78 -12.54 9.38
C LYS A 142 7.71 -12.44 10.56
N LYS A 143 7.62 -11.34 11.32
CA LYS A 143 8.40 -11.08 12.52
C LYS A 143 7.50 -10.49 13.60
N PHE A 144 7.64 -11.00 14.81
CA PHE A 144 7.06 -10.40 16.02
C PHE A 144 8.11 -10.43 17.12
N ASP A 145 8.76 -9.30 17.33
CA ASP A 145 9.79 -9.13 18.35
C ASP A 145 9.30 -8.15 19.41
N ASN A 146 8.85 -8.70 20.52
CA ASN A 146 8.30 -7.92 21.63
C ASN A 146 9.39 -7.15 22.41
N VAL A 147 10.64 -7.60 22.37
CA VAL A 147 11.77 -6.95 23.03
C VAL A 147 12.18 -5.68 22.29
N ASN A 148 12.36 -5.79 20.97
CA ASN A 148 12.73 -4.68 20.11
C ASN A 148 11.53 -3.92 19.56
N ARG A 149 10.31 -4.34 19.91
CA ARG A 149 9.04 -3.74 19.48
C ARG A 149 8.87 -3.73 17.95
N ILE A 150 9.25 -4.82 17.30
CA ILE A 150 9.17 -4.94 15.83
C ILE A 150 8.03 -5.89 15.44
N ILE A 151 7.19 -5.43 14.51
CA ILE A 151 6.24 -6.27 13.80
C ILE A 151 6.45 -6.07 12.30
N SER A 152 6.67 -7.15 11.55
CA SER A 152 6.70 -7.09 10.09
C SER A 152 5.80 -8.15 9.48
N GLY A 153 5.33 -7.89 8.27
CA GLY A 153 4.43 -8.81 7.61
C GLY A 153 4.08 -8.42 6.19
N THR A 154 3.29 -9.28 5.58
CA THR A 154 2.72 -9.06 4.26
C THR A 154 1.21 -9.15 4.30
N PHE A 155 0.54 -8.51 3.34
CA PHE A 155 -0.91 -8.51 3.27
C PHE A 155 -1.40 -8.32 1.84
N PHE A 156 -2.60 -8.77 1.60
CA PHE A 156 -3.41 -8.41 0.43
C PHE A 156 -4.88 -8.47 0.80
N PHE A 157 -5.71 -7.69 0.13
CA PHE A 157 -7.16 -7.79 0.29
C PHE A 157 -7.91 -7.14 -0.86
N THR A 158 -9.14 -7.58 -1.05
CA THR A 158 -10.15 -6.87 -1.84
C THR A 158 -11.06 -6.12 -0.90
N GLY A 159 -11.06 -4.82 -0.99
CA GLY A 159 -11.99 -3.96 -0.26
C GLY A 159 -13.27 -3.74 -1.06
N THR A 160 -14.41 -3.69 -0.37
CA THR A 160 -15.73 -3.40 -0.96
C THR A 160 -16.34 -2.19 -0.26
N ASP A 161 -16.84 -1.25 -1.04
CA ASP A 161 -17.72 -0.19 -0.57
C ASP A 161 -19.12 -0.76 -0.41
N ASN A 162 -19.59 -0.84 0.83
CA ASN A 162 -20.90 -1.44 1.16
C ASN A 162 -22.10 -0.64 0.61
N SER A 163 -21.91 0.61 0.24
CA SER A 163 -22.98 1.47 -0.27
C SER A 163 -23.18 1.31 -1.78
N THR A 164 -22.09 1.09 -2.52
CA THR A 164 -22.11 1.05 -3.99
C THR A 164 -21.80 -0.33 -4.57
N GLY A 165 -21.22 -1.24 -3.77
CA GLY A 165 -20.70 -2.53 -4.22
C GLY A 165 -19.41 -2.44 -5.03
N GLN A 166 -18.83 -1.25 -5.19
CA GLN A 166 -17.55 -1.09 -5.88
C GLN A 166 -16.42 -1.73 -5.09
N THR A 167 -15.41 -2.23 -5.79
CA THR A 167 -14.27 -2.91 -5.18
C THR A 167 -12.95 -2.24 -5.50
N VAL A 168 -11.97 -2.44 -4.61
CA VAL A 168 -10.57 -2.07 -4.79
C VAL A 168 -9.69 -3.26 -4.48
N SER A 169 -8.67 -3.50 -5.30
CA SER A 169 -7.69 -4.57 -5.08
C SER A 169 -6.43 -4.00 -4.44
N ILE A 170 -6.07 -4.52 -3.27
CA ILE A 170 -4.82 -4.22 -2.57
C ILE A 170 -3.93 -5.46 -2.65
N THR A 171 -2.78 -5.33 -3.30
CA THR A 171 -1.86 -6.44 -3.54
C THR A 171 -0.43 -6.10 -3.15
N GLU A 172 0.41 -7.13 -3.01
CA GLU A 172 1.84 -7.02 -2.71
C GLU A 172 2.13 -6.12 -1.48
N GLY A 173 1.20 -6.07 -0.54
CA GLY A 173 1.33 -5.30 0.68
C GLY A 173 2.41 -5.85 1.60
N ARG A 174 3.23 -4.95 2.15
CA ARG A 174 4.26 -5.28 3.13
C ARG A 174 4.49 -4.12 4.08
N PHE A 175 4.83 -4.46 5.29
CA PHE A 175 5.20 -3.50 6.31
C PHE A 175 6.32 -4.07 7.20
N ASP A 176 7.12 -3.16 7.73
CA ASP A 176 8.15 -3.41 8.74
C ASP A 176 8.17 -2.22 9.70
N ILE A 177 7.59 -2.40 10.85
CA ILE A 177 7.24 -1.31 11.77
C ILE A 177 7.86 -1.53 13.16
N ARG A 178 8.06 -0.42 13.86
CA ARG A 178 8.39 -0.39 15.28
C ARG A 178 7.25 0.32 16.04
N TYR A 179 6.70 -0.32 17.09
CA TYR A 179 5.56 0.16 17.89
C TYR A 179 5.93 0.62 19.30
#